data_afa72b4c5915af02be3be0225ed97b4e
#
_entry.id   afa72b4c5915af02be3be0225ed97b4e
#
_cell.length_a   1.000
_cell.length_b   1.000
_cell.length_c   1.000
_cell.angle_alpha   90.00
_cell.angle_beta   90.00
_cell.angle_gamma   90.00
#
_symmetry.space_group_name_H-M   'P 1'
#
loop_
_entity.id
_entity.type
_entity.pdbx_description
1 polymer ?
#
loop_
_entity_poly.entity_id
_entity_poly.type
_entity_poly.pdbx_seq_one_letter_code
_entity_poly.pdbx_strand_id
1 'polypeptide(L)'
;MTTQYYHTRRFYGEDRLGLSQRVRAHGTGRESGLSGDKLNTLHSLFVNAMQHGMIWIGNAQMVGGTTPNDINRLSSFTGVMTQSDQGPADQFPPAGDLQTAENFGHRVAEITNQILKGRA
;
A
#
# COMPACT_ATOMS: atom_id res chain seq x y z
N MET A 1 -15.68 -22.01 -3.17
CA MET A 1 -15.41 -20.77 -3.94
C MET A 1 -15.48 -19.63 -2.95
N THR A 2 -14.34 -19.10 -2.53
CA THR A 2 -14.27 -18.03 -1.54
C THR A 2 -13.97 -16.73 -2.30
N THR A 3 -14.94 -15.84 -2.32
CA THR A 3 -14.86 -14.55 -3.01
C THR A 3 -13.88 -13.66 -2.26
N GLN A 4 -12.77 -13.29 -2.89
CA GLN A 4 -11.87 -12.27 -2.38
C GLN A 4 -12.53 -10.91 -2.59
N TYR A 5 -12.87 -10.23 -1.50
CA TYR A 5 -13.31 -8.84 -1.56
C TYR A 5 -12.10 -7.93 -1.52
N TYR A 6 -11.79 -7.30 -2.65
CA TYR A 6 -10.84 -6.19 -2.71
C TYR A 6 -11.56 -4.90 -2.34
N HIS A 7 -11.32 -4.39 -1.14
CA HIS A 7 -11.79 -3.06 -0.79
C HIS A 7 -10.78 -2.02 -1.29
N THR A 8 -10.97 -1.57 -2.52
CA THR A 8 -10.39 -0.32 -3.01
C THR A 8 -11.27 0.83 -2.55
N ARG A 9 -10.90 1.56 -1.51
CA ARG A 9 -11.49 2.87 -1.27
C ARG A 9 -10.93 3.82 -2.34
N ARG A 10 -11.75 4.13 -3.33
CA ARG A 10 -11.52 5.26 -4.22
C ARG A 10 -11.69 6.54 -3.40
N PHE A 11 -10.63 7.28 -3.20
CA PHE A 11 -10.73 8.68 -2.86
C PHE A 11 -10.90 9.46 -4.17
N TYR A 12 -12.13 9.80 -4.50
CA TYR A 12 -12.41 10.84 -5.48
C TYR A 12 -12.31 12.19 -4.75
N GLY A 13 -11.15 12.81 -4.78
CA GLY A 13 -11.05 14.25 -4.69
C GLY A 13 -11.09 14.79 -6.11
N GLU A 14 -11.61 15.98 -6.33
CA GLU A 14 -11.69 16.65 -7.64
C GLU A 14 -10.32 16.93 -8.29
N ASP A 15 -9.23 16.53 -7.66
CA ASP A 15 -7.88 16.68 -8.16
C ASP A 15 -7.49 15.43 -8.99
N ARG A 16 -7.21 15.67 -10.26
CA ARG A 16 -6.70 14.66 -11.21
C ARG A 16 -5.32 14.08 -10.85
N LEU A 17 -4.89 14.24 -9.62
CA LEU A 17 -3.68 13.67 -9.07
C LEU A 17 -4.07 12.43 -8.28
N GLY A 18 -4.04 11.29 -8.94
CA GLY A 18 -4.22 9.99 -8.31
C GLY A 18 -3.03 9.68 -7.41
N LEU A 19 -3.18 10.00 -6.14
CA LEU A 19 -2.13 9.88 -5.15
C LEU A 19 -2.39 8.66 -4.30
N SER A 20 -1.45 7.78 -4.30
CA SER A 20 -1.30 6.63 -3.43
C SER A 20 -2.48 5.66 -3.36
N GLN A 21 -2.24 4.47 -3.72
CA GLN A 21 -3.12 3.36 -3.39
C GLN A 21 -2.54 2.60 -2.20
N ARG A 22 -3.25 2.59 -1.09
CA ARG A 22 -3.04 1.62 -0.03
C ARG A 22 -3.69 0.32 -0.46
N VAL A 23 -2.90 -0.67 -0.80
CA VAL A 23 -3.42 -2.02 -1.01
C VAL A 23 -3.37 -2.74 0.33
N ARG A 24 -4.51 -2.87 0.98
CA ARG A 24 -4.69 -3.85 2.03
C ARG A 24 -5.16 -5.14 1.37
N ALA A 25 -4.29 -6.11 1.24
CA ALA A 25 -4.71 -7.46 0.92
C ALA A 25 -5.29 -8.08 2.21
N HIS A 26 -6.60 -8.00 2.39
CA HIS A 26 -7.29 -8.80 3.38
C HIS A 26 -7.59 -10.16 2.75
N GLY A 27 -6.73 -11.12 3.01
CA GLY A 27 -7.05 -12.51 2.74
C GLY A 27 -7.97 -13.04 3.84
N THR A 28 -9.28 -13.05 3.63
CA THR A 28 -10.20 -13.88 4.42
C THR A 28 -10.26 -15.28 3.82
N GLY A 29 -9.18 -15.99 3.86
CA GLY A 29 -9.05 -17.36 3.40
C GLY A 29 -7.78 -17.96 3.97
N ARG A 30 -7.75 -19.26 4.14
CA ARG A 30 -6.66 -20.06 4.76
C ARG A 30 -5.29 -19.97 4.05
N GLU A 31 -5.03 -18.97 3.29
CA GLU A 31 -3.77 -18.76 2.57
C GLU A 31 -3.10 -17.50 3.11
N SER A 32 -2.44 -17.66 4.24
CA SER A 32 -1.41 -16.74 4.71
C SER A 32 -0.12 -16.91 3.92
N GLY A 33 -0.22 -17.05 2.60
CA GLY A 33 0.94 -17.13 1.73
C GLY A 33 1.78 -15.86 1.83
N LEU A 34 3.06 -16.00 2.17
CA LEU A 34 3.97 -14.85 2.34
C LEU A 34 4.04 -13.98 1.07
N SER A 35 3.98 -14.59 -0.09
CA SER A 35 3.91 -13.86 -1.37
C SER A 35 2.51 -13.28 -1.60
N GLY A 36 1.47 -14.10 -1.58
CA GLY A 36 0.06 -13.73 -1.77
C GLY A 36 -0.20 -12.88 -3.01
N ASP A 37 0.68 -12.94 -4.02
CA ASP A 37 0.65 -12.13 -5.24
C ASP A 37 0.51 -10.61 -5.00
N LYS A 38 0.94 -10.13 -3.83
CA LYS A 38 0.82 -8.74 -3.41
C LYS A 38 1.53 -7.80 -4.38
N LEU A 39 2.73 -8.19 -4.84
CA LEU A 39 3.49 -7.39 -5.81
C LEU A 39 2.76 -7.30 -7.14
N ASN A 40 2.17 -8.40 -7.62
CA ASN A 40 1.40 -8.40 -8.86
C ASN A 40 0.17 -7.50 -8.76
N THR A 41 -0.49 -7.47 -7.60
CA THR A 41 -1.59 -6.54 -7.33
C THR A 41 -1.13 -5.09 -7.42
N LEU A 42 0.02 -4.74 -6.81
CA LEU A 42 0.60 -3.40 -6.91
C LEU A 42 0.95 -3.03 -8.35
N HIS A 43 1.52 -3.95 -9.13
CA HIS A 43 1.82 -3.71 -10.53
C HIS A 43 0.57 -3.49 -11.37
N SER A 44 -0.49 -4.24 -11.13
CA SER A 44 -1.77 -4.04 -11.82
C SER A 44 -2.36 -2.66 -11.52
N LEU A 45 -2.28 -2.22 -10.27
CA LEU A 45 -2.70 -0.88 -9.87
C LEU A 45 -1.82 0.22 -10.48
N PHE A 46 -0.50 0.01 -10.52
CA PHE A 46 0.43 0.91 -11.17
C PHE A 46 0.11 1.09 -12.66
N VAL A 47 -0.08 -0.01 -13.41
CA VAL A 47 -0.44 0.04 -14.82
C VAL A 47 -1.76 0.80 -15.02
N ASN A 48 -2.77 0.52 -14.20
CA ASN A 48 -4.05 1.23 -14.24
C ASN A 48 -3.87 2.73 -13.99
N ALA A 49 -3.07 3.10 -12.98
CA ALA A 49 -2.76 4.51 -12.70
C ALA A 49 -2.08 5.20 -13.89
N MET A 50 -1.14 4.52 -14.56
CA MET A 50 -0.46 5.07 -15.75
C MET A 50 -1.43 5.28 -16.92
N GLN A 51 -2.36 4.36 -17.14
CA GLN A 51 -3.41 4.51 -18.17
C GLN A 51 -4.32 5.72 -17.91
N HIS A 52 -4.46 6.13 -16.66
CA HIS A 52 -5.22 7.31 -16.26
C HIS A 52 -4.37 8.60 -16.15
N GLY A 53 -3.10 8.56 -16.53
CA GLY A 53 -2.21 9.72 -16.47
C GLY A 53 -1.91 10.19 -15.03
N MET A 54 -2.00 9.28 -14.06
CA MET A 54 -1.72 9.57 -12.65
C MET A 54 -0.22 9.57 -12.37
N ILE A 55 0.20 10.31 -11.35
CA ILE A 55 1.55 10.25 -10.81
C ILE A 55 1.60 9.13 -9.76
N TRP A 56 2.47 8.15 -9.96
CA TRP A 56 2.68 7.07 -9.02
C TRP A 56 3.81 7.40 -8.04
N ILE A 57 3.54 7.21 -6.76
CA ILE A 57 4.53 7.42 -5.71
C ILE A 57 4.87 6.06 -5.10
N GLY A 58 6.11 5.67 -5.20
CA GLY A 58 6.62 4.45 -4.58
C GLY A 58 6.98 4.62 -3.11
N ASN A 59 7.10 3.48 -2.42
CA ASN A 59 7.60 3.42 -1.06
C ASN A 59 9.14 3.56 -1.06
N ALA A 60 9.66 4.59 -0.42
CA ALA A 60 11.10 4.86 -0.34
C ALA A 60 11.74 4.33 0.95
N GLN A 61 10.99 3.66 1.80
CA GLN A 61 11.51 3.14 3.07
C GLN A 61 12.40 1.94 2.83
N MET A 62 13.61 1.99 3.35
CA MET A 62 14.52 0.85 3.34
C MET A 62 14.01 -0.25 4.27
N VAL A 63 14.42 -1.47 3.98
CA VAL A 63 14.07 -2.65 4.80
C VAL A 63 14.80 -2.55 6.14
N GLY A 64 14.04 -2.47 7.22
CA GLY A 64 14.59 -2.42 8.58
C GLY A 64 14.97 -3.80 9.13
N GLY A 65 14.36 -4.85 8.60
CA GLY A 65 14.56 -6.25 9.03
C GLY A 65 13.42 -7.13 8.55
N THR A 66 13.24 -8.28 9.18
CA THR A 66 12.25 -9.30 8.78
C THR A 66 11.24 -9.64 9.87
N THR A 67 11.37 -9.01 11.04
CA THR A 67 10.45 -9.27 12.16
C THR A 67 9.13 -8.50 11.98
N PRO A 68 8.06 -8.90 12.68
CA PRO A 68 6.77 -8.20 12.62
C PRO A 68 6.80 -6.71 13.02
N ASN A 69 7.85 -6.27 13.71
CA ASN A 69 8.02 -4.88 14.14
C ASN A 69 8.88 -4.04 13.19
N ASP A 70 9.47 -4.66 12.17
CA ASP A 70 10.40 -3.97 11.28
C ASP A 70 9.68 -3.21 10.15
N ILE A 71 10.24 -2.06 9.80
CA ILE A 71 9.75 -1.24 8.70
C ILE A 71 10.05 -1.92 7.36
N ASN A 72 9.05 -1.88 6.47
CA ASN A 72 9.13 -2.43 5.11
C ASN A 72 9.71 -3.86 5.06
N ARG A 73 9.37 -4.69 6.06
CA ARG A 73 9.89 -6.06 6.20
C ARG A 73 9.58 -6.97 5.02
N LEU A 74 8.61 -6.61 4.18
CA LEU A 74 8.24 -7.33 2.94
C LEU A 74 9.00 -6.81 1.71
N SER A 75 9.94 -5.88 1.88
CA SER A 75 10.78 -5.37 0.79
C SER A 75 10.00 -4.81 -0.40
N SER A 76 8.93 -4.06 -0.14
CA SER A 76 8.09 -3.51 -1.20
C SER A 76 8.42 -2.05 -1.48
N PHE A 77 8.81 -1.74 -2.72
CA PHE A 77 9.14 -0.38 -3.17
C PHE A 77 8.13 0.20 -4.16
N THR A 78 7.36 -0.63 -4.84
CA THR A 78 6.28 -0.17 -5.73
C THR A 78 5.12 0.46 -4.95
N GLY A 79 4.91 0.03 -3.72
CA GLY A 79 3.89 0.51 -2.79
C GLY A 79 4.04 -0.24 -1.47
N VAL A 80 3.08 -0.12 -0.58
CA VAL A 80 3.10 -0.80 0.71
C VAL A 80 2.39 -2.15 0.63
N MET A 81 3.09 -3.19 1.07
CA MET A 81 2.52 -4.51 1.31
C MET A 81 2.43 -4.77 2.82
N THR A 82 1.42 -5.50 3.22
CA THR A 82 1.25 -5.97 4.61
C THR A 82 1.00 -7.47 4.62
N GLN A 83 1.41 -8.12 5.70
CA GLN A 83 1.12 -9.52 5.95
C GLN A 83 0.22 -9.63 7.17
N SER A 84 -1.05 -9.98 6.93
CA SER A 84 -1.99 -10.27 8.01
C SER A 84 -2.07 -11.78 8.19
N ASP A 85 -1.75 -12.25 9.38
CA ASP A 85 -2.06 -13.62 9.75
C ASP A 85 -3.55 -13.74 10.14
N GLN A 86 -4.01 -14.97 10.34
CA GLN A 86 -5.37 -15.18 10.81
C GLN A 86 -5.46 -14.82 12.29
N GLY A 87 -6.27 -13.83 12.62
CA GLY A 87 -6.44 -13.37 13.98
C GLY A 87 -7.34 -12.15 14.08
N PRO A 88 -7.55 -11.65 15.30
CA PRO A 88 -8.35 -10.46 15.55
C PRO A 88 -7.79 -9.21 14.83
N ALA A 89 -8.68 -8.34 14.35
CA ALA A 89 -8.30 -7.16 13.58
C ALA A 89 -7.52 -6.09 14.38
N ASP A 90 -7.53 -6.17 15.69
CA ASP A 90 -6.76 -5.34 16.61
C ASP A 90 -5.30 -5.80 16.75
N GLN A 91 -4.99 -7.03 16.31
CA GLN A 91 -3.64 -7.62 16.36
C GLN A 91 -2.95 -7.62 14.98
N PHE A 92 -3.71 -7.51 13.90
CA PHE A 92 -3.19 -7.62 12.53
C PHE A 92 -3.70 -6.48 11.63
N PRO A 93 -2.88 -6.01 10.68
CA PRO A 93 -1.47 -6.38 10.46
C PRO A 93 -0.57 -5.90 11.60
N PRO A 94 0.65 -6.49 11.75
CA PRO A 94 1.56 -6.17 12.83
C PRO A 94 2.08 -4.73 12.78
N ALA A 95 2.66 -4.28 13.91
CA ALA A 95 3.04 -2.89 14.13
C ALA A 95 4.00 -2.33 13.07
N GLY A 96 4.99 -3.10 12.61
CA GLY A 96 5.92 -2.67 11.56
C GLY A 96 5.23 -2.41 10.21
N ASP A 97 4.24 -3.25 9.86
CA ASP A 97 3.47 -3.07 8.62
C ASP A 97 2.58 -1.83 8.71
N LEU A 98 1.96 -1.58 9.88
CA LEU A 98 1.14 -0.37 10.12
C LEU A 98 2.00 0.90 10.06
N GLN A 99 3.16 0.89 10.72
CA GLN A 99 4.09 2.02 10.69
C GLN A 99 4.62 2.27 9.29
N THR A 100 4.93 1.21 8.53
CA THR A 100 5.31 1.34 7.12
C THR A 100 4.24 2.04 6.29
N ALA A 101 2.96 1.67 6.52
CA ALA A 101 1.84 2.28 5.82
C ALA A 101 1.61 3.74 6.21
N GLU A 102 1.80 4.07 7.48
CA GLU A 102 1.71 5.45 7.98
C GLU A 102 2.80 6.34 7.38
N ASN A 103 4.06 5.91 7.46
CA ASN A 103 5.19 6.63 6.86
C ASN A 103 5.01 6.84 5.35
N PHE A 104 4.48 5.83 4.65
CA PHE A 104 4.17 5.97 3.23
C PHE A 104 3.06 6.99 2.99
N GLY A 105 2.02 7.02 3.82
CA GLY A 105 0.96 8.04 3.75
C GLY A 105 1.51 9.45 3.94
N HIS A 106 2.42 9.67 4.88
CA HIS A 106 3.12 10.96 5.06
C HIS A 106 3.91 11.36 3.82
N ARG A 107 4.72 10.44 3.27
CA ARG A 107 5.48 10.69 2.04
C ARG A 107 4.57 11.12 0.89
N VAL A 108 3.44 10.47 0.72
CA VAL A 108 2.48 10.82 -0.33
C VAL A 108 1.94 12.22 -0.13
N ALA A 109 1.55 12.57 1.10
CA ALA A 109 1.05 13.90 1.43
C ALA A 109 2.11 14.99 1.18
N GLU A 110 3.35 14.74 1.54
CA GLU A 110 4.47 15.67 1.30
C GLU A 110 4.70 15.93 -0.19
N ILE A 111 4.80 14.87 -1.00
CA ILE A 111 5.02 14.99 -2.45
C ILE A 111 3.84 15.69 -3.11
N THR A 112 2.61 15.37 -2.68
CA THR A 112 1.40 16.06 -3.15
C THR A 112 1.48 17.55 -2.91
N ASN A 113 1.82 17.94 -1.69
CA ASN A 113 1.95 19.35 -1.32
C ASN A 113 3.05 20.06 -2.12
N GLN A 114 4.16 19.38 -2.40
CA GLN A 114 5.23 19.94 -3.25
C GLN A 114 4.75 20.18 -4.68
N ILE A 115 4.02 19.22 -5.27
CA ILE A 115 3.46 19.37 -6.62
C ILE A 115 2.43 20.49 -6.67
N LEU A 116 1.56 20.60 -5.68
CA LEU A 116 0.55 21.66 -5.62
C LEU A 116 1.18 23.05 -5.50
N LYS A 117 2.20 23.19 -4.65
CA LYS A 117 2.95 24.47 -4.53
C LYS A 117 3.71 24.85 -5.80
N GLY A 118 4.23 23.85 -6.53
CA GLY A 118 4.94 24.10 -7.79
C GLY A 118 4.04 24.48 -8.96
N ARG A 119 2.72 24.45 -8.79
CA ARG A 119 1.73 24.87 -9.79
C ARG A 119 1.20 26.27 -9.56
N ALA A 120 1.53 26.88 -8.43
CA ALA A 120 1.17 28.26 -8.09
C ALA A 120 2.18 29.23 -8.70
#